data_d2504a829d60da7b3c19ee33e0198746
#
_entry.id   d2504a829d60da7b3c19ee33e0198746
#
_cell.length_a   1.000
_cell.length_b   1.000
_cell.length_c   1.000
_cell.angle_alpha   90.00
_cell.angle_beta   90.00
_cell.angle_gamma   90.00
#
_symmetry.space_group_name_H-M   'P 1'
#
loop_
_entity.id
_entity.type
_entity.pdbx_description
1 polymer ?
#
loop_
_entity_poly.entity_id
_entity_poly.type
_entity_poly.pdbx_seq_one_letter_code
_entity_poly.pdbx_strand_id
1 'polypeptide(L)'
;TKPDKAGDYQAEWTFTPAEGYEEYATATGTVTIKVNKATPTFTAPTAQENLTYTGQEQALITAGSVTDYGTMQYSLTENGTYSQDIPTGTDAGAYTVWYRVFGDANHNDTAPASVAVSIGKKPLTITGVTAASKPYDGTTNADISSVTFDNVTLNRGTDYNVTASFDDASVGNGKNITATVSLMEQAARNYALEQSSFLTTGSITKAAAPTNIQFGTLTITNGLHKTYSFDLSTLLPKLTAPCDYGTITYDKKVDTNLGVGSFITLVNGKTGELTLEANRSGTDEGQFGTITVTISTSNYQDITLTVNIFAKNKLTPVMDGKITASKITYGQALSDSSITGKMKDPNTGATVNGTFTW
;
A
#
# COMPACT_ATOMS: atom_id res chain seq x y z
N THR A 1 -65.67 -56.41 -3.57
CA THR A 1 -64.23 -56.50 -3.88
C THR A 1 -63.54 -55.22 -3.42
N LYS A 2 -62.33 -55.34 -2.87
CA LYS A 2 -61.53 -54.18 -2.44
C LYS A 2 -61.10 -53.41 -3.69
N PRO A 3 -61.30 -52.05 -3.77
CA PRO A 3 -60.77 -51.28 -4.89
C PRO A 3 -59.25 -51.35 -4.94
N ASP A 4 -58.68 -51.48 -6.12
CA ASP A 4 -57.23 -51.56 -6.37
C ASP A 4 -56.60 -50.22 -6.85
N LYS A 5 -57.49 -49.22 -7.07
CA LYS A 5 -57.09 -47.86 -7.54
C LYS A 5 -57.88 -46.80 -6.80
N ALA A 6 -57.30 -45.59 -6.71
CA ALA A 6 -57.99 -44.39 -6.34
C ALA A 6 -58.94 -43.94 -7.46
N GLY A 7 -60.07 -43.38 -7.13
CA GLY A 7 -61.07 -42.95 -8.11
C GLY A 7 -62.50 -43.13 -7.61
N ASP A 8 -63.46 -42.87 -8.47
CA ASP A 8 -64.87 -42.99 -8.16
C ASP A 8 -65.41 -44.33 -8.66
N TYR A 9 -66.06 -45.08 -7.77
CA TYR A 9 -66.60 -46.38 -8.01
C TYR A 9 -68.16 -46.32 -7.87
N GLN A 10 -68.90 -46.89 -8.80
CA GLN A 10 -70.30 -47.07 -8.70
C GLN A 10 -70.58 -48.37 -7.96
N ALA A 11 -71.26 -48.30 -6.85
CA ALA A 11 -71.74 -49.49 -6.12
C ALA A 11 -73.22 -49.59 -6.20
N GLU A 12 -73.68 -50.76 -6.53
CA GLU A 12 -75.12 -51.06 -6.52
C GLU A 12 -75.57 -51.40 -5.09
N TRP A 13 -76.69 -50.87 -4.69
CA TRP A 13 -77.34 -51.23 -3.44
C TRP A 13 -78.70 -51.82 -3.68
N THR A 14 -79.10 -52.75 -2.84
CA THR A 14 -80.43 -53.36 -2.81
C THR A 14 -80.95 -53.17 -1.40
N PHE A 15 -82.11 -52.58 -1.33
CA PHE A 15 -82.89 -52.52 -0.11
C PHE A 15 -83.94 -53.59 -0.19
N THR A 16 -83.93 -54.56 0.72
CA THR A 16 -84.97 -55.61 0.84
C THR A 16 -85.75 -55.32 2.11
N PRO A 17 -87.07 -55.10 2.02
CA PRO A 17 -87.95 -54.91 3.17
C PRO A 17 -87.80 -56.06 4.19
N ALA A 18 -87.85 -55.77 5.47
CA ALA A 18 -87.84 -56.77 6.53
C ALA A 18 -89.19 -57.50 6.63
N GLU A 19 -89.27 -58.61 7.40
CA GLU A 19 -90.48 -59.30 7.74
C GLU A 19 -91.46 -58.35 8.45
N GLY A 20 -92.74 -58.38 8.02
CA GLY A 20 -93.80 -57.43 8.49
C GLY A 20 -93.98 -56.21 7.58
N TYR A 21 -93.26 -56.13 6.45
CA TYR A 21 -93.40 -55.06 5.44
C TYR A 21 -93.55 -55.65 4.03
N GLU A 22 -94.23 -56.75 3.88
CA GLU A 22 -94.46 -57.53 2.63
C GLU A 22 -95.20 -56.73 1.53
N GLU A 23 -95.84 -55.59 1.91
CA GLU A 23 -96.47 -54.66 0.98
C GLU A 23 -95.51 -53.84 0.17
N TYR A 24 -94.18 -53.81 0.56
CA TYR A 24 -93.15 -53.05 -0.12
C TYR A 24 -92.31 -53.95 -0.99
N ALA A 25 -91.98 -53.47 -2.17
CA ALA A 25 -91.04 -54.17 -3.11
C ALA A 25 -89.63 -53.84 -2.79
N THR A 26 -88.73 -54.74 -3.17
CA THR A 26 -87.29 -54.51 -3.16
C THR A 26 -86.93 -53.30 -4.05
N ALA A 27 -86.11 -52.39 -3.54
CA ALA A 27 -85.62 -51.24 -4.27
C ALA A 27 -84.10 -51.39 -4.53
N THR A 28 -83.69 -51.01 -5.69
CA THR A 28 -82.23 -51.02 -6.09
C THR A 28 -81.81 -49.63 -6.59
N GLY A 29 -80.61 -49.33 -6.47
CA GLY A 29 -80.03 -48.09 -6.96
C GLY A 29 -78.50 -48.15 -6.98
N THR A 30 -77.89 -47.06 -7.38
CA THR A 30 -76.39 -46.92 -7.41
C THR A 30 -75.98 -45.79 -6.48
N VAL A 31 -74.81 -45.94 -5.88
CA VAL A 31 -74.12 -44.89 -5.11
C VAL A 31 -72.67 -44.78 -5.51
N THR A 32 -72.16 -43.55 -5.59
CA THR A 32 -70.75 -43.33 -5.87
C THR A 32 -69.95 -43.42 -4.57
N ILE A 33 -68.93 -44.30 -4.58
CA ILE A 33 -67.94 -44.43 -3.50
C ILE A 33 -66.64 -43.80 -3.98
N LYS A 34 -66.19 -42.74 -3.34
CA LYS A 34 -64.91 -42.09 -3.65
C LYS A 34 -63.82 -42.76 -2.85
N VAL A 35 -62.81 -43.33 -3.56
CA VAL A 35 -61.56 -43.88 -3.02
C VAL A 35 -60.48 -42.81 -3.22
N ASN A 36 -60.09 -42.16 -2.10
CA ASN A 36 -59.05 -41.13 -2.15
C ASN A 36 -57.68 -41.74 -2.32
N LYS A 37 -56.74 -40.98 -2.94
CA LYS A 37 -55.32 -41.31 -2.98
C LYS A 37 -54.75 -41.42 -1.56
N ALA A 38 -53.90 -42.40 -1.35
CA ALA A 38 -53.17 -42.58 -0.09
C ALA A 38 -51.98 -41.59 0.02
N THR A 39 -51.47 -41.37 1.21
CA THR A 39 -50.24 -40.63 1.45
C THR A 39 -49.09 -41.61 1.42
N PRO A 40 -48.03 -41.38 0.61
CA PRO A 40 -46.85 -42.29 0.55
C PRO A 40 -46.06 -42.25 1.87
N THR A 41 -45.51 -43.38 2.25
CA THR A 41 -44.60 -43.52 3.39
C THR A 41 -43.17 -43.47 2.90
N PHE A 42 -42.33 -42.66 3.55
CA PHE A 42 -40.94 -42.45 3.12
C PHE A 42 -40.01 -42.14 4.33
N THR A 43 -38.73 -42.39 4.13
CA THR A 43 -37.63 -41.90 5.00
C THR A 43 -37.02 -40.68 4.36
N ALA A 44 -36.96 -39.58 5.14
CA ALA A 44 -36.39 -38.31 4.66
C ALA A 44 -34.87 -38.43 4.31
N PRO A 45 -34.38 -37.66 3.36
CA PRO A 45 -32.95 -37.54 3.14
C PRO A 45 -32.26 -36.89 4.35
N THR A 46 -30.96 -37.18 4.52
CA THR A 46 -30.15 -36.57 5.59
C THR A 46 -29.02 -35.73 5.00
N ALA A 47 -28.63 -34.64 5.67
CA ALA A 47 -27.49 -33.85 5.26
C ALA A 47 -26.20 -34.67 5.27
N GLN A 48 -25.31 -34.42 4.32
CA GLN A 48 -23.93 -34.88 4.40
C GLN A 48 -23.21 -34.03 5.45
N GLU A 49 -22.43 -34.72 6.29
CA GLU A 49 -21.70 -34.06 7.37
C GLU A 49 -20.24 -33.80 6.98
N ASN A 50 -19.62 -32.79 7.62
CA ASN A 50 -18.20 -32.48 7.51
C ASN A 50 -17.70 -32.18 6.09
N LEU A 51 -18.59 -31.69 5.22
CA LEU A 51 -18.19 -31.26 3.90
C LEU A 51 -17.26 -30.04 4.02
N THR A 52 -16.14 -30.09 3.30
CA THR A 52 -15.17 -29.01 3.18
C THR A 52 -14.88 -28.77 1.72
N TYR A 53 -14.65 -27.52 1.31
CA TYR A 53 -14.35 -27.15 -0.06
C TYR A 53 -13.20 -27.97 -0.64
N THR A 54 -13.43 -28.60 -1.78
CA THR A 54 -12.44 -29.41 -2.50
C THR A 54 -12.13 -28.89 -3.90
N GLY A 55 -12.93 -27.95 -4.40
CA GLY A 55 -12.91 -27.52 -5.81
C GLY A 55 -13.68 -28.44 -6.76
N GLN A 56 -14.27 -29.51 -6.25
CA GLN A 56 -15.08 -30.46 -7.02
C GLN A 56 -16.51 -30.48 -6.48
N GLU A 57 -17.44 -30.92 -7.32
CA GLU A 57 -18.81 -31.16 -6.90
C GLU A 57 -18.88 -32.23 -5.84
N GLN A 58 -19.67 -31.99 -4.79
CA GLN A 58 -19.89 -32.91 -3.67
C GLN A 58 -21.39 -33.10 -3.47
N ALA A 59 -21.83 -34.35 -3.24
CA ALA A 59 -23.20 -34.64 -2.86
C ALA A 59 -23.54 -33.92 -1.56
N LEU A 60 -24.69 -33.23 -1.51
CA LEU A 60 -25.11 -32.46 -0.34
C LEU A 60 -25.88 -33.30 0.68
N ILE A 61 -26.52 -34.39 0.24
CA ILE A 61 -27.37 -35.25 1.08
C ILE A 61 -27.09 -36.72 0.81
N THR A 62 -27.42 -37.56 1.78
CA THR A 62 -27.71 -38.96 1.57
C THR A 62 -29.16 -39.08 1.14
N ALA A 63 -29.45 -39.87 0.09
CA ALA A 63 -30.80 -40.04 -0.45
C ALA A 63 -31.80 -40.51 0.61
N GLY A 64 -33.00 -39.95 0.57
CA GLY A 64 -34.15 -40.56 1.22
C GLY A 64 -34.65 -41.79 0.46
N SER A 65 -35.57 -42.54 1.05
CA SER A 65 -36.20 -43.72 0.44
C SER A 65 -37.73 -43.68 0.55
N VAL A 66 -38.38 -44.15 -0.49
CA VAL A 66 -39.84 -44.33 -0.48
C VAL A 66 -40.11 -45.82 -0.24
N THR A 67 -40.93 -46.10 0.76
CA THR A 67 -41.17 -47.51 1.18
C THR A 67 -42.18 -48.20 0.28
N ASP A 68 -43.21 -47.47 -0.15
CA ASP A 68 -44.32 -48.11 -0.86
C ASP A 68 -44.42 -47.65 -2.33
N TYR A 69 -44.97 -46.48 -2.60
CA TYR A 69 -45.29 -46.04 -3.95
C TYR A 69 -44.95 -44.55 -4.14
N GLY A 70 -44.42 -44.23 -5.29
CA GLY A 70 -43.94 -42.88 -5.63
C GLY A 70 -42.46 -42.82 -5.82
N THR A 71 -41.97 -41.62 -6.07
CA THR A 71 -40.54 -41.35 -6.38
C THR A 71 -40.04 -40.18 -5.57
N MET A 72 -38.94 -40.38 -4.84
CA MET A 72 -38.27 -39.28 -4.13
C MET A 72 -37.63 -38.36 -5.16
N GLN A 73 -37.87 -37.07 -5.01
CA GLN A 73 -37.32 -36.02 -5.88
C GLN A 73 -36.71 -34.91 -5.07
N TYR A 74 -35.68 -34.24 -5.62
CA TYR A 74 -34.92 -33.21 -4.95
C TYR A 74 -34.78 -31.95 -5.81
N SER A 75 -34.60 -30.80 -5.15
CA SER A 75 -34.29 -29.52 -5.79
C SER A 75 -33.46 -28.64 -4.86
N LEU A 76 -32.68 -27.70 -5.41
CA LEU A 76 -31.98 -26.67 -4.63
C LEU A 76 -32.86 -25.46 -4.31
N THR A 77 -34.09 -25.42 -4.86
CA THR A 77 -35.03 -24.34 -4.59
C THR A 77 -36.43 -24.93 -4.37
N GLU A 78 -37.20 -24.35 -3.45
CA GLU A 78 -38.54 -24.83 -3.06
C GLU A 78 -39.48 -25.01 -4.25
N ASN A 79 -39.52 -24.00 -5.13
CA ASN A 79 -40.43 -23.96 -6.28
C ASN A 79 -39.70 -24.27 -7.60
N GLY A 80 -38.53 -24.94 -7.51
CA GLY A 80 -37.71 -25.28 -8.69
C GLY A 80 -38.16 -26.57 -9.36
N THR A 81 -37.35 -27.00 -10.35
CA THR A 81 -37.54 -28.30 -10.96
C THR A 81 -36.97 -29.37 -10.04
N TYR A 82 -37.82 -30.36 -9.72
CA TYR A 82 -37.45 -31.52 -8.91
C TYR A 82 -36.99 -32.67 -9.83
N SER A 83 -35.87 -33.31 -9.49
CA SER A 83 -35.36 -34.50 -10.17
C SER A 83 -35.06 -35.62 -9.16
N GLN A 84 -34.73 -36.80 -9.64
CA GLN A 84 -34.26 -37.91 -8.80
C GLN A 84 -32.76 -37.83 -8.48
N ASP A 85 -32.04 -36.93 -9.17
CA ASP A 85 -30.61 -36.76 -8.97
C ASP A 85 -30.31 -36.15 -7.60
N ILE A 86 -29.25 -36.62 -6.97
CA ILE A 86 -28.77 -36.06 -5.70
C ILE A 86 -28.18 -34.68 -5.96
N PRO A 87 -28.71 -33.61 -5.34
CA PRO A 87 -28.14 -32.27 -5.48
C PRO A 87 -26.68 -32.20 -5.02
N THR A 88 -25.85 -31.50 -5.80
CA THR A 88 -24.43 -31.27 -5.51
C THR A 88 -24.15 -29.81 -5.24
N GLY A 89 -23.03 -29.54 -4.56
CA GLY A 89 -22.48 -28.22 -4.35
C GLY A 89 -20.97 -28.23 -4.54
N THR A 90 -20.40 -27.12 -5.03
CA THR A 90 -18.96 -26.97 -5.23
C THR A 90 -18.37 -25.97 -4.26
N ASP A 91 -18.96 -24.78 -4.16
CA ASP A 91 -18.46 -23.68 -3.33
C ASP A 91 -18.76 -23.88 -1.83
N ALA A 92 -17.91 -23.35 -0.98
CA ALA A 92 -18.21 -23.28 0.43
C ALA A 92 -19.38 -22.31 0.68
N GLY A 93 -20.29 -22.73 1.58
CA GLY A 93 -21.49 -21.98 1.89
C GLY A 93 -22.61 -22.86 2.43
N ALA A 94 -23.72 -22.24 2.74
CA ALA A 94 -24.94 -22.89 3.16
C ALA A 94 -25.80 -23.24 1.94
N TYR A 95 -26.35 -24.43 1.95
CA TYR A 95 -27.26 -24.96 0.94
C TYR A 95 -28.56 -25.42 1.60
N THR A 96 -29.67 -25.32 0.88
CA THR A 96 -30.94 -25.89 1.27
C THR A 96 -31.36 -26.87 0.18
N VAL A 97 -31.50 -28.14 0.53
CA VAL A 97 -32.01 -29.16 -0.37
C VAL A 97 -33.47 -29.41 -0.03
N TRP A 98 -34.33 -29.12 -0.98
CA TRP A 98 -35.75 -29.40 -0.92
C TRP A 98 -36.00 -30.81 -1.47
N TYR A 99 -36.94 -31.52 -0.86
CA TYR A 99 -37.35 -32.86 -1.26
C TYR A 99 -38.86 -33.06 -1.17
N ARG A 100 -39.36 -33.93 -1.99
CA ARG A 100 -40.76 -34.40 -1.97
C ARG A 100 -40.83 -35.80 -2.49
N VAL A 101 -41.92 -36.51 -2.18
CA VAL A 101 -42.29 -37.71 -2.92
C VAL A 101 -43.31 -37.33 -4.00
N PHE A 102 -42.99 -37.60 -5.25
CA PHE A 102 -43.91 -37.51 -6.34
C PHE A 102 -44.72 -38.82 -6.36
N GLY A 103 -46.02 -38.72 -6.06
CA GLY A 103 -46.90 -39.86 -5.96
C GLY A 103 -47.18 -40.53 -7.30
N ASP A 104 -47.92 -41.61 -7.26
CA ASP A 104 -48.39 -42.32 -8.43
C ASP A 104 -49.90 -42.13 -8.70
N ALA A 105 -50.51 -43.00 -9.45
CA ALA A 105 -51.94 -42.95 -9.72
C ALA A 105 -52.81 -43.11 -8.45
N ASN A 106 -52.31 -43.81 -7.43
CA ASN A 106 -53.00 -44.14 -6.18
C ASN A 106 -52.51 -43.37 -4.93
N HIS A 107 -51.40 -42.58 -5.07
CA HIS A 107 -50.79 -41.84 -3.97
C HIS A 107 -50.67 -40.36 -4.33
N ASN A 108 -50.87 -39.50 -3.32
CA ASN A 108 -50.70 -38.08 -3.44
C ASN A 108 -49.18 -37.69 -3.49
N ASP A 109 -48.90 -36.58 -4.13
CA ASP A 109 -47.59 -35.91 -3.91
C ASP A 109 -47.52 -35.43 -2.45
N THR A 110 -46.35 -35.49 -1.86
CA THR A 110 -46.11 -34.88 -0.56
C THR A 110 -45.81 -33.37 -0.69
N ALA A 111 -46.13 -32.59 0.34
CA ALA A 111 -45.64 -31.22 0.41
C ALA A 111 -44.11 -31.20 0.44
N PRO A 112 -43.47 -30.21 -0.20
CA PRO A 112 -42.03 -30.05 -0.11
C PRO A 112 -41.57 -29.84 1.33
N ALA A 113 -40.44 -30.50 1.67
CA ALA A 113 -39.73 -30.29 2.92
C ALA A 113 -38.26 -30.06 2.61
N SER A 114 -37.44 -29.58 3.56
CA SER A 114 -36.08 -29.25 3.30
C SER A 114 -35.09 -29.79 4.33
N VAL A 115 -33.84 -29.92 3.87
CA VAL A 115 -32.66 -30.26 4.67
C VAL A 115 -31.61 -29.17 4.46
N ALA A 116 -31.16 -28.56 5.55
CA ALA A 116 -30.03 -27.64 5.51
C ALA A 116 -28.70 -28.40 5.56
N VAL A 117 -27.75 -27.97 4.76
CA VAL A 117 -26.40 -28.56 4.69
C VAL A 117 -25.40 -27.45 4.40
N SER A 118 -24.16 -27.62 4.80
CA SER A 118 -23.11 -26.63 4.52
C SER A 118 -21.82 -27.29 4.06
N ILE A 119 -21.15 -26.66 3.09
CA ILE A 119 -19.77 -26.94 2.74
C ILE A 119 -18.91 -25.90 3.47
N GLY A 120 -18.02 -26.35 4.35
CA GLY A 120 -17.10 -25.50 5.11
C GLY A 120 -15.99 -24.94 4.21
N LYS A 121 -15.42 -23.81 4.59
CA LYS A 121 -14.20 -23.28 3.93
C LYS A 121 -13.03 -24.21 4.18
N LYS A 122 -12.17 -24.36 3.17
CA LYS A 122 -10.92 -25.10 3.31
C LYS A 122 -9.89 -24.24 4.05
N PRO A 123 -9.26 -24.75 5.12
CA PRO A 123 -8.12 -24.07 5.74
C PRO A 123 -7.02 -23.83 4.72
N LEU A 124 -6.37 -22.66 4.78
CA LEU A 124 -5.32 -22.25 3.85
C LEU A 124 -4.13 -21.71 4.64
N THR A 125 -3.00 -22.40 4.50
CA THR A 125 -1.73 -22.03 5.12
C THR A 125 -0.90 -21.23 4.13
N ILE A 126 -0.33 -20.10 4.57
CA ILE A 126 0.70 -19.38 3.84
C ILE A 126 2.06 -19.99 4.20
N THR A 127 2.78 -20.49 3.22
CA THR A 127 4.07 -21.19 3.39
C THR A 127 5.27 -20.26 3.22
N GLY A 128 5.09 -19.08 2.62
CA GLY A 128 6.18 -18.12 2.46
C GLY A 128 5.70 -16.73 2.06
N VAL A 129 6.42 -15.73 2.56
CA VAL A 129 6.24 -14.31 2.20
C VAL A 129 7.62 -13.73 1.93
N THR A 130 7.86 -13.22 0.71
CA THR A 130 9.14 -12.62 0.33
C THR A 130 8.93 -11.14 0.02
N ALA A 131 9.72 -10.29 0.67
CA ALA A 131 9.70 -8.85 0.43
C ALA A 131 10.77 -8.42 -0.57
N ALA A 132 10.49 -7.38 -1.35
CA ALA A 132 11.46 -6.69 -2.18
C ALA A 132 12.21 -5.63 -1.36
N SER A 133 13.48 -5.38 -1.72
CA SER A 133 14.20 -4.20 -1.23
C SER A 133 13.76 -2.97 -2.00
N LYS A 134 13.77 -1.81 -1.33
CA LYS A 134 13.44 -0.54 -1.98
C LYS A 134 14.51 0.53 -1.71
N PRO A 135 14.69 1.53 -2.59
CA PRO A 135 15.41 2.75 -2.24
C PRO A 135 14.62 3.57 -1.23
N TYR A 136 15.32 4.38 -0.43
CA TYR A 136 14.71 5.31 0.52
C TYR A 136 13.77 6.29 -0.19
N ASP A 137 12.56 6.41 0.33
CA ASP A 137 11.50 7.30 -0.14
C ASP A 137 10.80 8.04 1.01
N GLY A 138 11.34 7.95 2.23
CA GLY A 138 10.77 8.53 3.43
C GLY A 138 9.54 7.81 3.99
N THR A 139 9.11 6.68 3.38
CA THR A 139 7.92 5.93 3.80
C THR A 139 8.27 4.56 4.36
N THR A 140 7.38 4.02 5.17
CA THR A 140 7.46 2.64 5.66
C THR A 140 6.84 1.62 4.72
N ASN A 141 6.22 2.02 3.61
CA ASN A 141 5.61 1.08 2.67
C ASN A 141 6.62 0.04 2.20
N ALA A 142 6.22 -1.23 2.24
CA ALA A 142 7.01 -2.34 1.73
C ALA A 142 6.27 -3.03 0.59
N ASP A 143 7.00 -3.54 -0.39
CA ASP A 143 6.44 -4.37 -1.45
C ASP A 143 6.76 -5.84 -1.18
N ILE A 144 5.74 -6.68 -1.30
CA ILE A 144 5.86 -8.13 -1.21
C ILE A 144 5.96 -8.67 -2.64
N SER A 145 7.08 -9.27 -2.95
CA SER A 145 7.34 -9.83 -4.28
C SER A 145 6.64 -11.16 -4.49
N SER A 146 6.44 -11.97 -3.45
CA SER A 146 5.69 -13.23 -3.54
C SER A 146 5.04 -13.62 -2.23
N VAL A 147 3.88 -14.29 -2.36
CA VAL A 147 3.19 -15.03 -1.31
C VAL A 147 2.96 -16.44 -1.84
N THR A 148 3.32 -17.46 -1.08
CA THR A 148 3.11 -18.86 -1.45
C THR A 148 2.14 -19.52 -0.49
N PHE A 149 1.26 -20.37 -1.03
CA PHE A 149 0.23 -21.08 -0.27
C PHE A 149 0.45 -22.59 -0.36
N ASP A 150 -0.02 -23.31 0.64
CA ASP A 150 0.06 -24.76 0.63
C ASP A 150 -0.93 -25.37 -0.37
N ASN A 151 -0.41 -26.17 -1.30
CA ASN A 151 -1.18 -26.95 -2.28
C ASN A 151 -2.20 -26.19 -3.13
N VAL A 152 -2.07 -24.87 -3.26
CA VAL A 152 -2.91 -24.04 -4.14
C VAL A 152 -2.13 -22.89 -4.73
N THR A 153 -2.44 -22.54 -5.96
CA THR A 153 -1.93 -21.32 -6.62
C THR A 153 -3.04 -20.29 -6.65
N LEU A 154 -2.80 -19.15 -6.01
CA LEU A 154 -3.68 -17.99 -6.01
C LEU A 154 -2.97 -16.81 -6.66
N ASN A 155 -3.74 -15.93 -7.31
CA ASN A 155 -3.24 -14.77 -8.03
C ASN A 155 -3.44 -13.51 -7.21
N ARG A 156 -2.38 -12.72 -7.05
CA ARG A 156 -2.47 -11.40 -6.40
C ARG A 156 -3.35 -10.47 -7.22
N GLY A 157 -4.22 -9.73 -6.55
CA GLY A 157 -5.14 -8.77 -7.16
C GLY A 157 -6.47 -9.34 -7.62
N THR A 158 -6.62 -10.67 -7.70
CA THR A 158 -7.89 -11.37 -7.99
C THR A 158 -8.31 -12.26 -6.84
N ASP A 159 -7.40 -13.13 -6.36
CA ASP A 159 -7.72 -14.10 -5.32
C ASP A 159 -7.29 -13.61 -3.93
N TYR A 160 -6.22 -12.81 -3.87
CA TYR A 160 -5.76 -12.21 -2.61
C TYR A 160 -5.12 -10.84 -2.83
N ASN A 161 -5.10 -10.06 -1.76
CA ASN A 161 -4.29 -8.84 -1.66
C ASN A 161 -3.29 -8.98 -0.51
N VAL A 162 -2.20 -8.19 -0.58
CA VAL A 162 -1.19 -8.12 0.48
C VAL A 162 -0.79 -6.67 0.69
N THR A 163 -0.77 -6.24 1.94
CA THR A 163 -0.21 -4.96 2.39
C THR A 163 0.97 -5.25 3.31
N ALA A 164 1.99 -4.41 3.26
CA ALA A 164 3.16 -4.60 4.10
C ALA A 164 3.80 -3.25 4.48
N SER A 165 4.45 -3.23 5.64
CA SER A 165 5.18 -2.06 6.11
C SER A 165 6.45 -2.45 6.85
N PHE A 166 7.50 -1.68 6.64
CA PHE A 166 8.69 -1.68 7.50
C PHE A 166 8.36 -1.12 8.88
N ASP A 167 9.13 -1.49 9.89
CA ASP A 167 9.03 -0.96 11.26
C ASP A 167 9.40 0.53 11.35
N ASP A 168 10.33 0.99 10.50
CA ASP A 168 10.64 2.40 10.31
C ASP A 168 11.12 2.67 8.87
N ALA A 169 11.21 3.94 8.46
CA ALA A 169 11.57 4.35 7.11
C ALA A 169 13.09 4.53 6.90
N SER A 170 13.95 4.32 7.91
CA SER A 170 15.39 4.54 7.80
C SER A 170 16.08 3.51 6.89
N VAL A 171 17.18 3.92 6.27
CA VAL A 171 18.04 3.02 5.49
C VAL A 171 18.64 1.94 6.38
N GLY A 172 18.58 0.69 5.93
CA GLY A 172 19.11 -0.44 6.68
C GLY A 172 18.85 -1.77 5.98
N ASN A 173 19.65 -2.77 6.34
CA ASN A 173 19.50 -4.14 5.85
C ASN A 173 18.79 -5.00 6.90
N GLY A 174 18.04 -6.00 6.42
CA GLY A 174 17.39 -6.97 7.30
C GLY A 174 16.35 -6.35 8.25
N LYS A 175 15.70 -5.27 7.83
CA LYS A 175 14.67 -4.59 8.61
C LYS A 175 13.40 -5.44 8.65
N ASN A 176 12.72 -5.41 9.79
CA ASN A 176 11.46 -6.13 9.95
C ASN A 176 10.36 -5.52 9.09
N ILE A 177 9.58 -6.41 8.50
CA ILE A 177 8.39 -6.08 7.71
C ILE A 177 7.23 -6.88 8.27
N THR A 178 6.15 -6.19 8.58
CA THR A 178 4.86 -6.83 8.87
C THR A 178 4.04 -6.84 7.58
N ALA A 179 3.71 -8.04 7.09
CA ALA A 179 2.86 -8.26 5.92
C ALA A 179 1.50 -8.81 6.37
N THR A 180 0.42 -8.30 5.78
CA THR A 180 -0.94 -8.78 6.01
C THR A 180 -1.55 -9.20 4.69
N VAL A 181 -2.00 -10.45 4.63
CA VAL A 181 -2.66 -11.06 3.46
C VAL A 181 -4.15 -11.14 3.71
N SER A 182 -4.95 -10.78 2.73
CA SER A 182 -6.42 -10.90 2.74
C SER A 182 -6.88 -11.62 1.48
N LEU A 183 -7.78 -12.59 1.64
CA LEU A 183 -8.42 -13.26 0.51
C LEU A 183 -9.51 -12.37 -0.09
N MET A 184 -9.75 -12.52 -1.38
CA MET A 184 -10.71 -11.75 -2.16
C MET A 184 -11.66 -12.66 -2.91
N GLU A 185 -12.83 -12.13 -3.28
CA GLU A 185 -13.80 -12.77 -4.18
C GLU A 185 -14.05 -14.26 -3.88
N GLN A 186 -13.85 -15.10 -4.88
CA GLN A 186 -14.05 -16.53 -4.81
C GLN A 186 -13.12 -17.23 -3.81
N ALA A 187 -11.87 -16.78 -3.70
CA ALA A 187 -10.94 -17.33 -2.71
C ALA A 187 -11.43 -17.06 -1.28
N ALA A 188 -11.94 -15.87 -1.00
CA ALA A 188 -12.51 -15.53 0.31
C ALA A 188 -13.77 -16.33 0.64
N ARG A 189 -14.52 -16.77 -0.38
CA ARG A 189 -15.66 -17.66 -0.19
C ARG A 189 -15.22 -19.05 0.23
N ASN A 190 -14.22 -19.61 -0.44
CA ASN A 190 -13.89 -21.03 -0.40
C ASN A 190 -12.76 -21.40 0.56
N TYR A 191 -11.92 -20.43 0.93
CA TYR A 191 -10.78 -20.63 1.82
C TYR A 191 -10.87 -19.79 3.09
N ALA A 192 -10.23 -20.27 4.14
CA ALA A 192 -10.01 -19.54 5.39
C ALA A 192 -8.52 -19.56 5.72
N LEU A 193 -7.88 -18.37 5.76
CA LEU A 193 -6.49 -18.26 6.19
C LEU A 193 -6.36 -18.67 7.65
N GLU A 194 -5.42 -19.57 7.95
CA GLU A 194 -5.08 -19.93 9.32
C GLU A 194 -4.37 -18.80 10.05
N GLN A 195 -3.57 -18.03 9.30
CA GLN A 195 -2.90 -16.83 9.76
C GLN A 195 -2.89 -15.80 8.62
N SER A 196 -3.16 -14.55 8.93
CA SER A 196 -3.20 -13.46 7.94
C SER A 196 -2.02 -12.49 8.05
N SER A 197 -1.32 -12.44 9.20
CA SER A 197 -0.22 -11.52 9.44
C SER A 197 1.10 -12.28 9.61
N PHE A 198 2.15 -11.80 8.93
CA PHE A 198 3.46 -12.45 8.86
C PHE A 198 4.57 -11.45 9.07
N LEU A 199 5.63 -11.89 9.74
CA LEU A 199 6.88 -11.16 9.82
C LEU A 199 7.85 -11.69 8.77
N THR A 200 8.44 -10.78 8.01
CA THR A 200 9.53 -11.05 7.07
C THR A 200 10.57 -9.95 7.18
N THR A 201 11.61 -10.00 6.38
CA THR A 201 12.66 -8.96 6.39
C THR A 201 12.94 -8.46 4.99
N GLY A 202 13.36 -7.20 4.90
CA GLY A 202 13.78 -6.57 3.66
C GLY A 202 14.83 -5.49 3.91
N SER A 203 15.22 -4.75 2.89
CA SER A 203 16.20 -3.69 3.02
C SER A 203 15.66 -2.38 2.43
N ILE A 204 15.95 -1.28 3.11
CA ILE A 204 15.83 0.06 2.56
C ILE A 204 17.25 0.52 2.22
N THR A 205 17.54 0.71 0.94
CA THR A 205 18.86 1.16 0.46
C THR A 205 18.89 2.68 0.32
N LYS A 206 20.10 3.27 0.33
CA LYS A 206 20.23 4.70 0.05
C LYS A 206 19.62 5.05 -1.30
N ALA A 207 18.86 6.12 -1.36
CA ALA A 207 18.34 6.68 -2.60
C ALA A 207 19.48 7.30 -3.43
N ALA A 208 19.27 7.46 -4.73
CA ALA A 208 20.20 8.18 -5.59
C ALA A 208 20.37 9.62 -5.10
N ALA A 209 21.58 10.17 -5.27
CA ALA A 209 21.85 11.57 -4.94
C ALA A 209 20.94 12.49 -5.75
N PRO A 210 20.37 13.55 -5.14
CA PRO A 210 19.60 14.56 -5.86
C PRO A 210 20.44 15.21 -6.97
N THR A 211 19.86 15.38 -8.16
CA THR A 211 20.58 15.85 -9.35
C THR A 211 20.69 17.37 -9.49
N ASN A 212 19.86 18.12 -8.79
CA ASN A 212 19.85 19.60 -8.87
C ASN A 212 20.85 20.20 -7.88
N ILE A 213 22.13 20.06 -8.15
CA ILE A 213 23.20 20.62 -7.32
C ILE A 213 23.42 22.07 -7.70
N GLN A 214 23.30 22.98 -6.73
CA GLN A 214 23.63 24.40 -6.91
C GLN A 214 25.12 24.62 -6.67
N PHE A 215 25.72 25.50 -7.49
CA PHE A 215 27.10 25.91 -7.28
C PHE A 215 27.15 27.09 -6.30
N GLY A 216 27.99 26.98 -5.28
CA GLY A 216 28.29 28.09 -4.39
C GLY A 216 29.31 29.05 -5.03
N THR A 217 29.28 30.29 -4.59
CA THR A 217 30.27 31.29 -4.98
C THR A 217 30.83 31.98 -3.72
N LEU A 218 32.14 31.98 -3.57
CA LEU A 218 32.85 32.70 -2.52
C LEU A 218 33.81 33.71 -3.17
N THR A 219 33.62 35.00 -2.85
CA THR A 219 34.48 36.08 -3.43
C THR A 219 35.48 36.55 -2.42
N ILE A 220 36.76 36.49 -2.77
CA ILE A 220 37.88 37.07 -1.98
C ILE A 220 38.33 38.40 -2.58
N THR A 221 39.04 39.19 -1.77
CA THR A 221 39.64 40.47 -2.22
C THR A 221 41.17 40.30 -2.37
N ASN A 222 41.68 40.58 -3.56
CA ASN A 222 43.12 40.59 -3.83
C ASN A 222 43.90 41.53 -2.86
N GLY A 223 45.06 41.08 -2.44
CA GLY A 223 45.88 41.83 -1.50
C GLY A 223 45.29 42.05 -0.11
N LEU A 224 44.31 41.23 0.26
CA LEU A 224 43.71 41.24 1.60
C LEU A 224 43.88 39.87 2.24
N HIS A 225 44.63 39.77 3.33
CA HIS A 225 44.69 38.58 4.16
C HIS A 225 43.48 38.54 5.07
N LYS A 226 42.54 37.61 4.78
CA LYS A 226 41.28 37.46 5.52
C LYS A 226 40.73 36.05 5.43
N THR A 227 40.01 35.64 6.47
CA THR A 227 39.19 34.43 6.44
C THR A 227 37.80 34.79 5.92
N TYR A 228 37.37 34.00 4.94
CA TYR A 228 36.05 34.02 4.33
C TYR A 228 35.32 32.74 4.70
N SER A 229 34.01 32.81 4.87
CA SER A 229 33.19 31.64 5.17
C SER A 229 32.03 31.48 4.18
N PHE A 230 31.59 30.23 4.02
CA PHE A 230 30.48 29.85 3.17
C PHE A 230 29.73 28.67 3.81
N ASP A 231 28.41 28.79 3.92
CA ASP A 231 27.56 27.71 4.45
C ASP A 231 27.18 26.74 3.32
N LEU A 232 27.81 25.57 3.30
CA LEU A 232 27.57 24.52 2.32
C LEU A 232 26.16 23.92 2.40
N SER A 233 25.50 24.03 3.56
CA SER A 233 24.13 23.52 3.71
C SER A 233 23.13 24.21 2.78
N THR A 234 23.44 25.46 2.41
CA THR A 234 22.62 26.26 1.48
C THR A 234 22.61 25.73 0.06
N LEU A 235 23.58 24.89 -0.28
CA LEU A 235 23.70 24.25 -1.61
C LEU A 235 22.97 22.91 -1.70
N LEU A 236 22.50 22.36 -0.56
CA LEU A 236 21.76 21.10 -0.59
C LEU A 236 20.40 21.31 -1.25
N PRO A 237 20.03 20.46 -2.24
CA PRO A 237 18.71 20.51 -2.83
C PRO A 237 17.61 20.34 -1.78
N LYS A 238 16.54 21.12 -1.90
CA LYS A 238 15.38 20.99 -1.02
C LYS A 238 14.64 19.70 -1.33
N LEU A 239 14.48 18.84 -0.36
CA LEU A 239 13.71 17.60 -0.49
C LEU A 239 12.21 17.85 -0.26
N THR A 240 11.39 17.02 -0.87
CA THR A 240 9.94 17.01 -0.63
C THR A 240 9.62 16.04 0.51
N ALA A 241 8.83 16.48 1.47
CA ALA A 241 8.36 15.61 2.55
C ALA A 241 7.64 14.36 1.98
N PRO A 242 7.80 13.19 2.63
CA PRO A 242 8.43 12.93 3.92
C PRO A 242 9.95 12.67 3.87
N CYS A 243 10.61 12.88 2.73
CA CYS A 243 12.05 12.65 2.58
C CYS A 243 12.89 13.68 3.33
N ASP A 244 14.00 13.20 3.92
CA ASP A 244 15.06 14.00 4.54
C ASP A 244 16.43 13.39 4.28
N TYR A 245 17.51 14.10 4.54
CA TYR A 245 18.87 13.59 4.35
C TYR A 245 19.34 12.65 5.46
N GLY A 246 18.62 12.62 6.60
CA GLY A 246 19.10 11.97 7.82
C GLY A 246 20.31 12.69 8.39
N THR A 247 21.26 11.93 8.95
CA THR A 247 22.53 12.49 9.41
C THR A 247 23.40 12.92 8.23
N ILE A 248 23.88 14.16 8.27
CA ILE A 248 24.75 14.73 7.23
C ILE A 248 26.15 14.87 7.80
N THR A 249 27.15 14.45 7.02
CA THR A 249 28.57 14.72 7.29
C THR A 249 29.22 15.35 6.05
N TYR A 250 30.06 16.34 6.28
CA TYR A 250 30.75 17.10 5.25
C TYR A 250 32.23 16.71 5.24
N ASP A 251 32.65 15.98 4.22
CA ASP A 251 34.03 15.54 4.06
C ASP A 251 34.74 16.39 3.01
N LYS A 252 35.84 17.02 3.40
CA LYS A 252 36.63 17.78 2.45
C LYS A 252 37.27 16.86 1.45
N LYS A 253 36.88 17.00 0.20
CA LYS A 253 37.70 16.55 -0.93
C LYS A 253 38.15 17.78 -1.72
N VAL A 254 39.41 18.07 -1.57
CA VAL A 254 40.21 19.06 -2.13
C VAL A 254 39.89 19.66 -3.44
N ASP A 255 40.27 20.79 -3.74
CA ASP A 255 40.60 21.76 -4.29
C ASP A 255 41.58 22.20 -5.07
N THR A 256 41.35 22.74 -6.14
CA THR A 256 42.40 22.90 -6.98
C THR A 256 42.52 24.19 -7.67
N ASN A 257 43.74 24.66 -7.88
CA ASN A 257 44.15 25.90 -8.53
C ASN A 257 43.62 27.16 -7.83
N LEU A 258 43.96 27.29 -6.56
CA LEU A 258 43.75 28.55 -5.86
C LEU A 258 44.79 29.63 -6.27
N GLY A 259 45.58 29.38 -7.32
CA GLY A 259 46.49 30.38 -7.93
C GLY A 259 47.63 30.81 -7.02
N VAL A 260 48.12 32.03 -7.24
CA VAL A 260 49.26 32.62 -6.51
C VAL A 260 48.77 33.16 -5.17
N GLY A 261 49.32 32.66 -4.05
CA GLY A 261 48.99 33.09 -2.69
C GLY A 261 49.06 31.97 -1.68
N SER A 262 48.79 32.23 -0.40
CA SER A 262 48.62 31.24 0.64
C SER A 262 47.11 31.06 0.94
N PHE A 263 46.68 29.77 0.93
CA PHE A 263 45.30 29.42 1.14
C PHE A 263 45.19 28.26 2.13
N ILE A 264 44.34 28.43 3.15
CA ILE A 264 43.98 27.37 4.08
C ILE A 264 42.47 27.16 4.00
N THR A 265 42.06 25.96 3.62
CA THR A 265 40.67 25.60 3.51
C THR A 265 40.31 24.58 4.59
N LEU A 266 39.32 24.89 5.35
CA LEU A 266 38.74 24.01 6.38
C LEU A 266 37.24 23.81 6.13
N VAL A 267 36.78 22.61 6.36
CA VAL A 267 35.34 22.28 6.35
C VAL A 267 34.97 21.72 7.70
N ASN A 268 33.98 22.32 8.34
CA ASN A 268 33.40 21.75 9.54
C ASN A 268 32.51 20.56 9.17
N GLY A 269 32.93 19.35 9.53
CA GLY A 269 32.25 18.10 9.16
C GLY A 269 30.83 17.93 9.69
N LYS A 270 30.43 18.73 10.70
CA LYS A 270 29.09 18.66 11.28
C LYS A 270 28.16 19.79 10.83
N THR A 271 28.68 21.01 10.73
CA THR A 271 27.88 22.21 10.40
C THR A 271 27.84 22.52 8.93
N GLY A 272 28.82 22.04 8.15
CA GLY A 272 28.97 22.38 6.74
C GLY A 272 29.54 23.78 6.51
N GLU A 273 30.13 24.41 7.52
CA GLU A 273 30.82 25.67 7.33
C GLU A 273 32.15 25.45 6.63
N LEU A 274 32.28 26.00 5.44
CA LEU A 274 33.52 26.10 4.69
C LEU A 274 34.20 27.40 5.05
N THR A 275 35.44 27.36 5.55
CA THR A 275 36.26 28.52 5.77
C THR A 275 37.46 28.52 4.82
N LEU A 276 37.76 29.67 4.23
CA LEU A 276 38.91 29.90 3.36
C LEU A 276 39.72 31.07 3.93
N GLU A 277 40.85 30.78 4.52
CA GLU A 277 41.82 31.81 4.84
C GLU A 277 42.64 32.07 3.55
N ALA A 278 42.57 33.30 3.05
CA ALA A 278 43.15 33.66 1.78
C ALA A 278 44.03 34.89 1.88
N ASN A 279 45.22 34.80 1.28
CA ASN A 279 46.16 35.89 1.06
C ASN A 279 46.66 35.84 -0.37
N ARG A 280 45.88 36.35 -1.33
CA ARG A 280 46.21 36.36 -2.75
C ARG A 280 46.88 37.65 -3.18
N SER A 281 48.10 37.56 -3.74
CA SER A 281 48.88 38.69 -4.23
C SER A 281 48.62 39.08 -5.69
N GLY A 282 47.77 38.30 -6.42
CA GLY A 282 47.42 38.59 -7.81
C GLY A 282 46.51 39.82 -7.93
N THR A 283 46.43 40.37 -9.15
CA THR A 283 45.59 41.51 -9.49
C THR A 283 44.45 41.15 -10.47
N ASP A 284 44.43 39.93 -10.98
CA ASP A 284 43.42 39.47 -11.91
C ASP A 284 42.11 39.22 -11.17
N GLU A 285 41.01 39.67 -11.76
CA GLU A 285 39.65 39.46 -11.27
C GLU A 285 38.98 38.30 -12.00
N GLY A 286 37.97 37.70 -11.36
CA GLY A 286 37.19 36.59 -11.90
C GLY A 286 37.39 35.31 -11.13
N GLN A 287 36.88 34.21 -11.70
CA GLN A 287 37.02 32.88 -11.10
C GLN A 287 38.49 32.39 -11.25
N PHE A 288 39.05 31.96 -10.15
CA PHE A 288 40.44 31.46 -10.13
C PHE A 288 40.61 30.09 -9.48
N GLY A 289 39.54 29.53 -8.91
CA GLY A 289 39.58 28.21 -8.33
C GLY A 289 38.22 27.65 -7.98
N THR A 290 38.21 26.40 -7.53
CA THR A 290 37.03 25.72 -7.03
C THR A 290 37.38 24.89 -5.81
N ILE A 291 36.42 24.76 -4.89
CA ILE A 291 36.52 23.87 -3.74
C ILE A 291 35.37 22.87 -3.87
N THR A 292 35.72 21.58 -3.92
CA THR A 292 34.78 20.48 -3.99
C THR A 292 34.69 19.80 -2.64
N VAL A 293 33.48 19.58 -2.17
CA VAL A 293 33.18 18.93 -0.88
C VAL A 293 32.24 17.76 -1.12
N THR A 294 32.60 16.60 -0.62
CA THR A 294 31.71 15.43 -0.61
C THR A 294 30.88 15.45 0.66
N ILE A 295 29.59 15.24 0.49
CA ILE A 295 28.63 15.16 1.56
C ILE A 295 28.11 13.74 1.62
N SER A 296 28.29 13.07 2.74
CA SER A 296 27.70 11.78 3.03
C SER A 296 26.46 11.95 3.88
N THR A 297 25.40 11.24 3.51
CA THR A 297 24.10 11.27 4.21
C THR A 297 23.67 9.88 4.59
N SER A 298 22.78 9.78 5.57
CA SER A 298 22.21 8.47 5.96
C SER A 298 21.31 7.90 4.88
N ASN A 299 20.54 8.75 4.19
CA ASN A 299 19.41 8.33 3.37
C ASN A 299 19.69 8.39 1.85
N TYR A 300 20.71 9.12 1.42
CA TYR A 300 21.08 9.28 0.01
C TYR A 300 22.53 8.88 -0.23
N GLN A 301 22.84 8.50 -1.46
CA GLN A 301 24.23 8.34 -1.92
C GLN A 301 24.96 9.66 -1.81
N ASP A 302 26.29 9.60 -1.78
CA ASP A 302 27.14 10.76 -1.59
C ASP A 302 26.88 11.86 -2.62
N ILE A 303 26.85 13.10 -2.14
CA ILE A 303 26.58 14.31 -2.93
C ILE A 303 27.89 15.10 -3.02
N THR A 304 28.24 15.57 -4.20
CA THR A 304 29.41 16.44 -4.41
C THR A 304 28.93 17.87 -4.59
N LEU A 305 29.36 18.78 -3.70
CA LEU A 305 29.15 20.21 -3.81
C LEU A 305 30.40 20.92 -4.30
N THR A 306 30.20 21.98 -5.10
CA THR A 306 31.29 22.79 -5.65
C THR A 306 31.08 24.26 -5.29
N VAL A 307 32.11 24.87 -4.70
CA VAL A 307 32.15 26.31 -4.44
C VAL A 307 33.17 26.95 -5.35
N ASN A 308 32.74 27.81 -6.24
CA ASN A 308 33.57 28.59 -7.12
C ASN A 308 34.19 29.78 -6.36
N ILE A 309 35.50 29.93 -6.45
CA ILE A 309 36.23 31.01 -5.77
C ILE A 309 36.56 32.09 -6.80
N PHE A 310 36.06 33.28 -6.52
CA PHE A 310 36.26 34.48 -7.32
C PHE A 310 37.18 35.45 -6.61
N ALA A 311 37.97 36.20 -7.36
CA ALA A 311 38.80 37.31 -6.86
C ALA A 311 38.24 38.63 -7.39
N LYS A 312 38.29 39.66 -6.55
CA LYS A 312 38.09 41.04 -6.92
C LYS A 312 39.21 41.91 -6.32
N ASN A 313 39.51 43.01 -6.95
CA ASN A 313 40.49 43.98 -6.44
C ASN A 313 39.89 44.83 -5.34
N LYS A 314 40.75 45.43 -4.53
CA LYS A 314 40.34 46.49 -3.59
C LYS A 314 39.74 47.65 -4.38
N LEU A 315 38.62 48.15 -3.92
CA LEU A 315 38.03 49.35 -4.48
C LEU A 315 38.81 50.58 -3.99
N THR A 316 39.09 51.55 -4.91
CA THR A 316 39.61 52.85 -4.56
C THR A 316 38.42 53.77 -4.17
N PRO A 317 38.34 54.23 -2.91
CA PRO A 317 37.28 55.14 -2.56
C PRO A 317 37.37 56.44 -3.34
N VAL A 318 36.23 57.05 -3.63
CA VAL A 318 36.17 58.36 -4.30
C VAL A 318 35.77 59.45 -3.30
N MET A 319 36.14 60.69 -3.64
CA MET A 319 35.81 61.84 -2.81
C MET A 319 34.28 62.01 -2.65
N ASP A 320 33.86 62.27 -1.43
CA ASP A 320 32.49 62.71 -1.09
C ASP A 320 32.49 64.20 -0.74
N GLY A 321 32.39 65.03 -1.75
CA GLY A 321 32.55 66.46 -1.63
C GLY A 321 34.01 66.95 -1.81
N LYS A 322 34.33 68.05 -1.12
CA LYS A 322 35.67 68.67 -1.20
C LYS A 322 36.55 68.18 -0.06
N ILE A 323 37.84 67.90 -0.37
CA ILE A 323 38.90 67.76 0.61
C ILE A 323 39.47 69.16 0.86
N THR A 324 39.64 69.51 2.11
CA THR A 324 40.16 70.78 2.52
C THR A 324 41.38 70.61 3.46
N ALA A 325 42.27 71.63 3.47
CA ALA A 325 43.40 71.63 4.40
C ALA A 325 43.35 72.88 5.27
N SER A 326 43.80 72.72 6.48
CA SER A 326 43.93 73.89 7.41
C SER A 326 45.05 74.79 6.90
N LYS A 327 44.89 76.08 7.18
CA LYS A 327 45.94 77.09 6.86
C LYS A 327 47.14 76.88 7.75
N ILE A 328 48.32 77.11 7.19
CA ILE A 328 49.61 77.13 7.85
C ILE A 328 50.25 78.53 7.62
N THR A 329 51.23 78.88 8.42
CA THR A 329 51.98 80.15 8.34
C THR A 329 53.31 79.91 7.65
N TYR A 330 53.80 80.96 6.96
CA TYR A 330 55.15 80.89 6.32
C TYR A 330 56.21 80.41 7.31
N GLY A 331 57.00 79.42 6.90
CA GLY A 331 58.03 78.74 7.72
C GLY A 331 57.56 77.47 8.41
N GLN A 332 56.30 77.13 8.38
CA GLN A 332 55.75 75.80 8.83
C GLN A 332 55.85 74.77 7.76
N ALA A 333 55.99 73.53 8.17
CA ALA A 333 55.94 72.37 7.21
C ALA A 333 54.51 72.10 6.69
N LEU A 334 54.38 71.58 5.50
CA LEU A 334 53.06 71.17 4.94
C LEU A 334 52.35 70.11 5.81
N SER A 335 53.15 69.31 6.53
CA SER A 335 52.63 68.31 7.49
C SER A 335 51.96 68.92 8.72
N ASP A 336 52.15 70.19 8.96
CA ASP A 336 51.51 70.95 10.10
C ASP A 336 50.03 71.31 9.69
N SER A 337 49.66 71.18 8.45
CA SER A 337 48.29 71.33 7.98
C SER A 337 47.49 70.06 8.19
N SER A 338 46.32 70.14 8.76
CA SER A 338 45.38 69.04 8.87
C SER A 338 44.51 68.97 7.64
N ILE A 339 44.38 67.76 7.09
CA ILE A 339 43.49 67.46 5.98
C ILE A 339 42.13 66.97 6.51
N THR A 340 41.05 67.51 5.98
CA THR A 340 39.68 67.08 6.32
C THR A 340 38.90 66.81 5.04
N GLY A 341 38.07 65.75 5.05
CA GLY A 341 37.26 65.38 3.93
C GLY A 341 36.49 64.07 4.22
N LYS A 342 35.67 63.64 3.27
CA LYS A 342 34.98 62.40 3.31
C LYS A 342 35.24 61.61 2.04
N MET A 343 35.34 60.31 2.21
CA MET A 343 35.44 59.35 1.09
C MET A 343 34.19 58.47 1.08
N LYS A 344 33.82 57.97 -0.11
CA LYS A 344 32.72 57.08 -0.29
C LYS A 344 33.08 55.91 -1.22
N ASP A 345 32.35 54.81 -1.07
CA ASP A 345 32.42 53.71 -1.96
C ASP A 345 31.91 54.12 -3.36
N PRO A 346 32.66 53.87 -4.43
CA PRO A 346 32.30 54.32 -5.79
C PRO A 346 31.04 53.66 -6.33
N ASN A 347 30.65 52.49 -5.82
CA ASN A 347 29.52 51.71 -6.32
C ASN A 347 28.22 51.92 -5.49
N THR A 348 28.36 51.97 -4.19
CA THR A 348 27.22 52.05 -3.25
C THR A 348 26.97 53.44 -2.72
N GLY A 349 27.93 54.35 -2.83
CA GLY A 349 27.87 55.67 -2.22
C GLY A 349 28.02 55.70 -0.68
N ALA A 350 28.21 54.55 -0.04
CA ALA A 350 28.36 54.45 1.41
C ALA A 350 29.66 55.13 1.86
N THR A 351 29.64 55.81 3.02
CA THR A 351 30.83 56.46 3.60
C THR A 351 31.91 55.42 3.90
N VAL A 352 33.12 55.67 3.44
CA VAL A 352 34.34 54.91 3.76
C VAL A 352 35.16 55.67 4.79
N ASN A 353 35.26 55.14 5.98
CA ASN A 353 36.05 55.75 7.07
C ASN A 353 37.53 55.49 6.84
N GLY A 354 38.33 56.49 7.13
CA GLY A 354 39.79 56.43 7.00
C GLY A 354 40.44 57.73 7.42
N THR A 355 41.73 57.82 7.35
CA THR A 355 42.52 59.00 7.66
C THR A 355 43.23 59.54 6.44
N PHE A 356 43.33 60.86 6.36
CA PHE A 356 44.18 61.54 5.36
C PHE A 356 45.52 61.83 5.97
N THR A 357 46.58 61.51 5.27
CA THR A 357 47.99 61.78 5.67
C THR A 357 48.68 62.49 4.55
N TRP A 358 49.67 63.34 4.94
CA TRP A 358 50.60 63.99 4.00
C TRP A 358 51.62 63.01 3.48
#